data_a1a1ea1754ef61cbcafcb177630721c8
#
_entry.id   a1a1ea1754ef61cbcafcb177630721c8
#
_cell.length_a   1.000
_cell.length_b   1.000
_cell.length_c   1.000
_cell.angle_alpha   90.00
_cell.angle_beta   90.00
_cell.angle_gamma   90.00
#
_symmetry.space_group_name_H-M   'P 1'
#
loop_
_entity.id
_entity.type
_entity.pdbx_description
1 polymer ?
#
loop_
_entity_poly.entity_id
_entity_poly.type
_entity_poly.pdbx_seq_one_letter_code
_entity_poly.pdbx_strand_id
1 'polypeptide(L)'
;MHIKVVATPPPFPQAATFPKISTLPDPFTYLDGKTRVKSKEEWYSCRKPEVVRFLQEYQYGYYPDHSSETVTATRTGNSLSISVSVPGKTGSFKASVFLPSATASPVPVIIAIGGIDNNVYLNQGIAVVTFDYSTVAADSNSKTGAFWSLYNGRDIGVLTAWAWGFHRVLDALALKVPELDSTRVGVTGCSRLGKAALAAGLFDTRITLTMPMSSGVQGLGPYRYHALSGQDETLENSKSGAPWWSNTGLGTFVGKSEQLPFDAHTIAAALAPRALIIDQGQGDPYTNSKGTAVAVFPAAQLVYKWLGVESQIGMAIRTGGHCDNSGYTNILPFVLRVLKGTPTTRPYTDLAPWTAMKEAYPWASSIPL
;
A
#
# COMPACT_ATOMS: atom_id res chain seq x y z
N MET A 1 -9.48 -13.93 38.31
CA MET A 1 -9.24 -13.52 36.92
C MET A 1 -8.61 -12.15 36.97
N HIS A 2 -7.27 -12.05 36.86
CA HIS A 2 -6.57 -10.77 36.91
C HIS A 2 -6.63 -10.15 35.52
N ILE A 3 -7.38 -9.06 35.37
CA ILE A 3 -7.35 -8.22 34.15
C ILE A 3 -5.95 -7.62 34.08
N LYS A 4 -5.10 -8.11 33.16
CA LYS A 4 -3.87 -7.39 32.80
C LYS A 4 -4.30 -6.05 32.20
N VAL A 5 -4.12 -4.97 32.95
CA VAL A 5 -4.19 -3.63 32.39
C VAL A 5 -3.06 -3.55 31.38
N VAL A 6 -3.41 -3.62 30.09
CA VAL A 6 -2.47 -3.34 29.02
C VAL A 6 -2.15 -1.85 29.11
N ALA A 7 -0.96 -1.52 29.58
CA ALA A 7 -0.52 -0.14 29.65
C ALA A 7 -0.67 0.51 28.27
N THR A 8 -1.30 1.68 28.22
CA THR A 8 -1.38 2.47 26.99
C THR A 8 0.05 2.69 26.49
N PRO A 9 0.39 2.31 25.27
CA PRO A 9 1.74 2.52 24.76
C PRO A 9 2.10 4.01 24.90
N PRO A 10 3.36 4.35 25.21
CA PRO A 10 3.77 5.74 25.29
C PRO A 10 3.47 6.45 23.96
N PRO A 11 3.15 7.77 24.01
CA PRO A 11 2.93 8.55 22.81
C PRO A 11 4.20 8.54 21.94
N PHE A 12 4.02 8.57 20.65
CA PHE A 12 5.15 8.63 19.72
C PHE A 12 5.89 9.96 19.85
N PRO A 13 7.23 9.98 19.61
CA PRO A 13 8.04 11.18 19.60
C PRO A 13 7.52 12.22 18.59
N GLN A 14 7.70 13.49 18.88
CA GLN A 14 7.40 14.56 17.91
C GLN A 14 8.46 14.61 16.80
N ALA A 15 8.07 15.08 15.62
CA ALA A 15 8.95 15.15 14.45
C ALA A 15 10.30 15.82 14.73
N ALA A 16 10.29 16.93 15.49
CA ALA A 16 11.51 17.69 15.80
C ALA A 16 12.52 16.93 16.67
N THR A 17 12.13 15.84 17.31
CA THR A 17 13.01 15.06 18.20
C THR A 17 13.76 13.94 17.47
N PHE A 18 13.38 13.62 16.23
CA PHE A 18 14.09 12.62 15.45
C PHE A 18 15.43 13.13 14.93
N PRO A 19 16.47 12.28 14.89
CA PRO A 19 17.74 12.65 14.29
C PRO A 19 17.57 12.89 12.79
N LYS A 20 18.42 13.75 12.23
CA LYS A 20 18.55 13.89 10.77
C LYS A 20 19.37 12.72 10.23
N ILE A 21 18.77 11.97 9.31
CA ILE A 21 19.39 10.84 8.62
C ILE A 21 19.18 11.08 7.11
N SER A 22 20.29 11.31 6.40
CA SER A 22 20.27 11.57 4.95
C SER A 22 20.09 10.31 4.11
N THR A 23 20.40 9.13 4.68
CA THR A 23 20.19 7.82 4.06
C THR A 23 18.83 7.23 4.44
N LEU A 24 18.43 6.14 3.79
CA LEU A 24 17.22 5.41 4.18
C LEU A 24 17.37 4.85 5.60
N PRO A 25 16.39 5.08 6.50
CA PRO A 25 16.44 4.56 7.87
C PRO A 25 16.55 3.03 7.91
N ASP A 26 17.31 2.50 8.87
CA ASP A 26 17.43 1.06 9.06
C ASP A 26 16.09 0.43 9.50
N PRO A 27 15.46 -0.44 8.70
CA PRO A 27 14.17 -1.03 9.04
C PRO A 27 14.25 -1.99 10.23
N PHE A 28 15.44 -2.49 10.55
CA PHE A 28 15.67 -3.40 11.67
C PHE A 28 15.90 -2.68 13.01
N THR A 29 16.08 -1.38 13.02
CA THR A 29 16.25 -0.58 14.24
C THR A 29 14.91 -0.06 14.72
N TYR A 30 14.57 -0.30 15.99
CA TYR A 30 13.35 0.22 16.62
C TYR A 30 13.34 1.75 16.67
N LEU A 31 12.17 2.32 16.96
CA LEU A 31 11.98 3.78 16.98
C LEU A 31 12.81 4.48 18.06
N ASP A 32 13.32 3.74 19.06
CA ASP A 32 14.25 4.23 20.07
C ASP A 32 15.65 4.58 19.50
N GLY A 33 15.91 4.21 18.25
CA GLY A 33 17.18 4.45 17.56
C GLY A 33 18.36 3.63 18.05
N LYS A 34 18.15 2.64 18.94
CA LYS A 34 19.19 1.88 19.62
C LYS A 34 18.97 0.36 19.54
N THR A 35 17.76 -0.08 19.83
CA THR A 35 17.41 -1.49 19.85
C THR A 35 17.24 -1.99 18.42
N ARG A 36 17.75 -3.20 18.15
CA ARG A 36 17.62 -3.84 16.83
C ARG A 36 16.90 -5.17 16.95
N VAL A 37 16.16 -5.48 15.88
CA VAL A 37 15.56 -6.80 15.68
C VAL A 37 16.64 -7.88 15.67
N LYS A 38 16.39 -8.99 16.35
CA LYS A 38 17.34 -10.10 16.48
C LYS A 38 16.89 -11.37 15.76
N SER A 39 15.58 -11.50 15.46
CA SER A 39 15.03 -12.67 14.78
C SER A 39 13.84 -12.34 13.91
N LYS A 40 13.46 -13.25 13.02
CA LYS A 40 12.26 -13.13 12.17
C LYS A 40 10.98 -13.11 13.00
N GLU A 41 10.93 -13.86 14.09
CA GLU A 41 9.82 -13.88 15.04
C GLU A 41 9.64 -12.51 15.69
N GLU A 42 10.74 -11.88 16.09
CA GLU A 42 10.72 -10.52 16.66
C GLU A 42 10.31 -9.48 15.63
N TRP A 43 10.71 -9.65 14.36
CA TRP A 43 10.19 -8.81 13.27
C TRP A 43 8.67 -8.86 13.21
N TYR A 44 8.10 -10.06 13.16
CA TYR A 44 6.66 -10.20 13.01
C TYR A 44 5.86 -9.83 14.27
N SER A 45 6.39 -10.14 15.45
CA SER A 45 5.68 -9.93 16.72
C SER A 45 5.86 -8.52 17.31
N CYS A 46 6.95 -7.83 16.99
CA CYS A 46 7.31 -6.56 17.62
C CYS A 46 7.57 -5.44 16.60
N ARG A 47 8.58 -5.61 15.72
CA ARG A 47 9.02 -4.50 14.87
C ARG A 47 8.02 -4.12 13.78
N LYS A 48 7.47 -5.08 13.05
CA LYS A 48 6.45 -4.82 12.03
C LYS A 48 5.19 -4.14 12.63
N PRO A 49 4.63 -4.59 13.75
CA PRO A 49 3.57 -3.86 14.46
C PRO A 49 3.96 -2.43 14.85
N GLU A 50 5.19 -2.20 15.31
CA GLU A 50 5.69 -0.85 15.60
C GLU A 50 5.75 0.00 14.33
N VAL A 51 6.25 -0.54 13.21
CA VAL A 51 6.26 0.12 11.90
C VAL A 51 4.85 0.52 11.48
N VAL A 52 3.91 -0.39 11.51
CA VAL A 52 2.51 -0.11 11.14
C VAL A 52 1.92 0.98 12.03
N ARG A 53 2.24 0.97 13.34
CA ARG A 53 1.76 1.96 14.29
C ARG A 53 2.31 3.36 14.01
N PHE A 54 3.62 3.52 13.78
CA PHE A 54 4.17 4.83 13.48
C PHE A 54 3.82 5.33 12.06
N LEU A 55 3.57 4.44 11.11
CA LEU A 55 3.01 4.83 9.81
C LEU A 55 1.59 5.40 9.96
N GLN A 56 0.78 4.86 10.87
CA GLN A 56 -0.52 5.45 11.20
C GLN A 56 -0.36 6.81 11.87
N GLU A 57 0.56 6.93 12.83
CA GLU A 57 0.81 8.21 13.53
C GLU A 57 1.25 9.31 12.58
N TYR A 58 2.24 9.00 11.70
CA TYR A 58 2.93 10.05 10.96
C TYR A 58 2.50 10.20 9.50
N GLN A 59 1.67 9.29 8.95
CA GLN A 59 1.27 9.38 7.55
C GLN A 59 -0.21 9.13 7.32
N TYR A 60 -0.74 8.01 7.81
CA TYR A 60 -2.06 7.54 7.38
C TYR A 60 -3.21 8.00 8.25
N GLY A 61 -2.97 8.31 9.53
CA GLY A 61 -3.96 8.36 10.58
C GLY A 61 -4.32 6.95 11.07
N TYR A 62 -4.87 6.85 12.27
CA TYR A 62 -5.22 5.56 12.87
C TYR A 62 -6.41 4.93 12.15
N TYR A 63 -6.17 3.77 11.55
CA TYR A 63 -7.20 2.99 10.88
C TYR A 63 -8.33 2.69 11.88
N PRO A 64 -9.63 2.91 11.50
CA PRO A 64 -10.73 2.68 12.41
C PRO A 64 -10.79 1.24 12.91
N ASP A 65 -11.14 1.06 14.18
CA ASP A 65 -11.53 -0.25 14.68
C ASP A 65 -12.83 -0.67 14.00
N HIS A 66 -12.76 -1.73 13.22
CA HIS A 66 -13.87 -2.27 12.44
C HIS A 66 -14.70 -3.30 13.21
N SER A 67 -14.36 -3.60 14.47
CA SER A 67 -15.11 -4.57 15.29
C SER A 67 -16.57 -4.16 15.54
N SER A 68 -16.85 -2.84 15.49
CA SER A 68 -18.20 -2.28 15.62
C SER A 68 -18.92 -2.09 14.28
N GLU A 69 -18.29 -2.40 13.15
CA GLU A 69 -18.89 -2.25 11.82
C GLU A 69 -19.76 -3.47 11.48
N THR A 70 -20.93 -3.20 10.91
CA THR A 70 -21.76 -4.21 10.26
C THR A 70 -21.78 -3.94 8.77
N VAL A 71 -21.29 -4.89 7.98
CA VAL A 71 -21.29 -4.80 6.51
C VAL A 71 -22.46 -5.60 5.96
N THR A 72 -23.27 -4.97 5.12
CA THR A 72 -24.30 -5.62 4.33
C THR A 72 -24.09 -5.34 2.85
N ALA A 73 -24.48 -6.29 2.01
CA ALA A 73 -24.35 -6.13 0.57
C ALA A 73 -25.51 -6.76 -0.20
N THR A 74 -25.85 -6.18 -1.34
CA THR A 74 -26.80 -6.72 -2.30
C THR A 74 -26.19 -6.71 -3.68
N ARG A 75 -26.24 -7.84 -4.38
CA ARG A 75 -25.75 -7.98 -5.75
C ARG A 75 -26.92 -8.03 -6.73
N THR A 76 -26.82 -7.23 -7.79
CA THR A 76 -27.77 -7.26 -8.94
C THR A 76 -26.93 -7.23 -10.22
N GLY A 77 -26.85 -8.35 -10.91
CA GLY A 77 -25.93 -8.52 -12.04
C GLY A 77 -24.49 -8.27 -11.65
N ASN A 78 -23.86 -7.31 -12.30
CA ASN A 78 -22.47 -6.90 -11.99
C ASN A 78 -22.39 -5.82 -10.90
N SER A 79 -23.51 -5.25 -10.45
CA SER A 79 -23.51 -4.21 -9.43
C SER A 79 -23.59 -4.81 -8.03
N LEU A 80 -22.68 -4.39 -7.15
CA LEU A 80 -22.61 -4.75 -5.75
C LEU A 80 -22.84 -3.48 -4.90
N SER A 81 -24.02 -3.35 -4.32
CA SER A 81 -24.34 -2.26 -3.38
C SER A 81 -23.86 -2.66 -1.98
N ILE A 82 -23.06 -1.81 -1.36
CA ILE A 82 -22.41 -2.05 -0.07
C ILE A 82 -22.90 -0.99 0.91
N SER A 83 -23.33 -1.43 2.09
CA SER A 83 -23.69 -0.56 3.20
C SER A 83 -22.94 -0.99 4.44
N VAL A 84 -22.33 -0.02 5.12
CA VAL A 84 -21.57 -0.22 6.35
C VAL A 84 -22.21 0.64 7.43
N SER A 85 -22.50 0.05 8.58
CA SER A 85 -23.08 0.77 9.71
C SER A 85 -22.24 0.60 10.97
N VAL A 86 -22.19 1.67 11.75
CA VAL A 86 -21.75 1.71 13.13
C VAL A 86 -22.88 2.32 13.97
N PRO A 87 -22.90 2.25 15.30
CA PRO A 87 -23.98 2.83 16.08
C PRO A 87 -24.36 4.25 15.68
N GLY A 88 -25.57 4.44 15.19
CA GLY A 88 -26.15 5.73 14.77
C GLY A 88 -25.68 6.30 13.44
N LYS A 89 -24.84 5.59 12.66
CA LYS A 89 -24.33 6.09 11.38
C LYS A 89 -24.29 4.98 10.32
N THR A 90 -24.48 5.38 9.08
CA THR A 90 -24.40 4.49 7.91
C THR A 90 -23.70 5.19 6.75
N GLY A 91 -22.82 4.47 6.07
CA GLY A 91 -22.17 4.87 4.83
C GLY A 91 -22.40 3.82 3.75
N SER A 92 -22.67 4.24 2.52
CA SER A 92 -22.95 3.31 1.42
C SER A 92 -22.23 3.73 0.15
N PHE A 93 -21.81 2.75 -0.63
CA PHE A 93 -21.20 2.94 -1.95
C PHE A 93 -21.41 1.69 -2.81
N LYS A 94 -20.95 1.71 -4.06
CA LYS A 94 -21.13 0.61 -5.00
C LYS A 94 -19.80 0.15 -5.57
N ALA A 95 -19.74 -1.14 -5.91
CA ALA A 95 -18.68 -1.74 -6.69
C ALA A 95 -19.26 -2.46 -7.92
N SER A 96 -18.44 -2.64 -8.95
CA SER A 96 -18.77 -3.42 -10.14
C SER A 96 -17.93 -4.68 -10.16
N VAL A 97 -18.56 -5.84 -10.35
CA VAL A 97 -17.95 -7.16 -10.36
C VAL A 97 -17.91 -7.67 -11.80
N PHE A 98 -16.73 -7.94 -12.31
CA PHE A 98 -16.52 -8.53 -13.64
C PHE A 98 -15.94 -9.92 -13.48
N LEU A 99 -16.66 -10.93 -13.95
CA LEU A 99 -16.22 -12.32 -13.89
C LEU A 99 -15.67 -12.75 -15.26
N PRO A 100 -14.64 -13.62 -15.30
CA PRO A 100 -14.18 -14.21 -16.53
C PRO A 100 -15.25 -15.11 -17.16
N SER A 101 -15.27 -15.23 -18.50
CA SER A 101 -16.36 -15.81 -19.27
C SER A 101 -16.53 -17.33 -19.13
N ALA A 102 -15.49 -18.07 -18.76
CA ALA A 102 -15.56 -19.52 -18.59
C ALA A 102 -14.47 -20.01 -17.65
N THR A 103 -14.77 -20.16 -16.37
CA THR A 103 -13.80 -20.71 -15.41
C THR A 103 -14.47 -21.59 -14.38
N ALA A 104 -13.75 -22.64 -13.97
CA ALA A 104 -14.11 -23.35 -12.75
C ALA A 104 -13.99 -22.35 -11.57
N SER A 105 -15.10 -22.10 -10.89
CA SER A 105 -15.18 -21.30 -9.68
C SER A 105 -14.63 -22.08 -8.48
N PRO A 106 -14.09 -21.43 -7.44
CA PRO A 106 -13.87 -19.99 -7.29
C PRO A 106 -12.56 -19.50 -7.94
N VAL A 107 -12.59 -18.26 -8.48
CA VAL A 107 -11.45 -17.64 -9.15
C VAL A 107 -10.79 -16.55 -8.31
N PRO A 108 -9.47 -16.28 -8.50
CA PRO A 108 -8.81 -15.13 -7.89
C PRO A 108 -9.48 -13.82 -8.29
N VAL A 109 -9.27 -12.77 -7.49
CA VAL A 109 -9.84 -11.44 -7.75
C VAL A 109 -8.79 -10.34 -7.62
N ILE A 110 -8.88 -9.34 -8.49
CA ILE A 110 -8.19 -8.07 -8.34
C ILE A 110 -9.23 -6.99 -8.07
N ILE A 111 -9.07 -6.28 -6.96
CA ILE A 111 -9.86 -5.08 -6.65
C ILE A 111 -9.05 -3.87 -7.10
N ALA A 112 -9.63 -3.03 -7.93
CA ALA A 112 -8.96 -1.88 -8.52
C ALA A 112 -9.74 -0.58 -8.30
N ILE A 113 -9.01 0.51 -8.16
CA ILE A 113 -9.55 1.87 -8.21
C ILE A 113 -8.85 2.68 -9.31
N GLY A 114 -9.61 3.53 -10.00
CA GLY A 114 -9.18 4.15 -11.25
C GLY A 114 -9.40 3.25 -12.47
N GLY A 115 -9.12 3.76 -13.64
CA GLY A 115 -9.31 3.04 -14.89
C GLY A 115 -8.22 2.00 -15.11
N ILE A 116 -8.60 0.75 -15.30
CA ILE A 116 -7.71 -0.33 -15.76
C ILE A 116 -8.36 -1.04 -16.95
N ASP A 117 -7.57 -1.67 -17.81
CA ASP A 117 -8.10 -2.62 -18.79
C ASP A 117 -8.41 -3.95 -18.08
N ASN A 118 -9.68 -4.18 -17.79
CA ASN A 118 -10.13 -5.39 -17.12
C ASN A 118 -9.75 -6.67 -17.89
N ASN A 119 -9.66 -6.61 -19.24
CA ASN A 119 -9.39 -7.76 -20.06
C ASN A 119 -8.00 -8.35 -19.83
N VAL A 120 -7.04 -7.55 -19.38
CA VAL A 120 -5.70 -8.03 -18.98
C VAL A 120 -5.82 -9.19 -17.97
N TYR A 121 -6.76 -9.12 -17.05
CA TYR A 121 -6.97 -10.11 -15.99
C TYR A 121 -8.11 -11.08 -16.29
N LEU A 122 -9.21 -10.61 -16.86
CA LEU A 122 -10.36 -11.46 -17.21
C LEU A 122 -9.97 -12.57 -18.18
N ASN A 123 -9.15 -12.26 -19.21
CA ASN A 123 -8.62 -13.23 -20.17
C ASN A 123 -7.69 -14.28 -19.53
N GLN A 124 -7.25 -14.04 -18.31
CA GLN A 124 -6.42 -14.97 -17.53
C GLN A 124 -7.21 -15.73 -16.46
N GLY A 125 -8.54 -15.64 -16.47
CA GLY A 125 -9.38 -16.29 -15.48
C GLY A 125 -9.26 -15.68 -14.08
N ILE A 126 -8.98 -14.39 -13.99
CA ILE A 126 -8.96 -13.60 -12.75
C ILE A 126 -10.10 -12.59 -12.84
N ALA A 127 -10.96 -12.55 -11.84
CA ALA A 127 -12.03 -11.57 -11.76
C ALA A 127 -11.47 -10.18 -11.45
N VAL A 128 -12.19 -9.16 -11.90
CA VAL A 128 -11.88 -7.76 -11.60
C VAL A 128 -13.06 -7.12 -10.89
N VAL A 129 -12.79 -6.41 -9.81
CA VAL A 129 -13.78 -5.61 -9.09
C VAL A 129 -13.31 -4.17 -9.04
N THR A 130 -14.17 -3.26 -9.42
CA THR A 130 -13.85 -1.82 -9.41
C THR A 130 -14.86 -1.06 -8.56
N PHE A 131 -14.42 0.04 -7.95
CA PHE A 131 -15.32 0.97 -7.29
C PHE A 131 -14.84 2.40 -7.48
N ASP A 132 -15.78 3.34 -7.43
CA ASP A 132 -15.47 4.76 -7.48
C ASP A 132 -14.99 5.22 -6.10
N TYR A 133 -13.71 5.50 -5.99
CA TYR A 133 -13.05 5.95 -4.77
C TYR A 133 -13.67 7.25 -4.21
N SER A 134 -14.20 8.11 -5.09
CA SER A 134 -14.80 9.38 -4.68
C SER A 134 -16.09 9.21 -3.87
N THR A 135 -16.82 8.11 -4.11
CA THR A 135 -18.01 7.76 -3.34
C THR A 135 -17.67 7.23 -1.95
N VAL A 136 -16.47 6.70 -1.77
CA VAL A 136 -15.93 6.29 -0.46
C VAL A 136 -15.40 7.49 0.31
N ALA A 137 -14.56 8.30 -0.33
CA ALA A 137 -14.05 9.56 0.20
C ALA A 137 -13.67 10.48 -0.95
N ALA A 138 -14.20 11.70 -0.97
CA ALA A 138 -13.85 12.69 -1.98
C ALA A 138 -12.34 13.01 -1.93
N ASP A 139 -11.72 13.20 -3.10
CA ASP A 139 -10.32 13.62 -3.22
C ASP A 139 -10.16 15.12 -2.91
N SER A 140 -10.52 15.50 -1.71
CA SER A 140 -10.53 16.89 -1.24
C SER A 140 -10.61 16.98 0.28
N ASN A 141 -10.51 18.19 0.82
CA ASN A 141 -10.75 18.48 2.24
C ASN A 141 -12.24 18.41 2.67
N SER A 142 -13.18 18.12 1.75
CA SER A 142 -14.61 18.19 2.05
C SER A 142 -15.10 17.16 3.06
N LYS A 143 -14.34 16.08 3.27
CA LYS A 143 -14.71 14.94 4.13
C LYS A 143 -16.12 14.42 3.82
N THR A 144 -16.42 14.22 2.53
CA THR A 144 -17.67 13.63 2.04
C THR A 144 -17.42 12.22 1.51
N GLY A 145 -18.46 11.37 1.50
CA GLY A 145 -18.43 9.98 1.08
C GLY A 145 -18.72 9.00 2.21
N ALA A 146 -18.83 7.71 1.85
CA ALA A 146 -19.25 6.66 2.76
C ALA A 146 -18.37 6.55 4.04
N PHE A 147 -17.06 6.65 3.87
CA PHE A 147 -16.12 6.62 5.00
C PHE A 147 -16.37 7.78 5.98
N TRP A 148 -16.49 8.99 5.47
CA TRP A 148 -16.67 10.18 6.30
C TRP A 148 -18.04 10.25 6.96
N SER A 149 -19.06 9.60 6.39
CA SER A 149 -20.36 9.45 7.06
C SER A 149 -20.24 8.69 8.38
N LEU A 150 -19.25 7.79 8.49
CA LEU A 150 -18.99 6.99 9.70
C LEU A 150 -17.98 7.66 10.65
N TYR A 151 -16.90 8.22 10.09
CA TYR A 151 -15.68 8.58 10.81
C TYR A 151 -15.30 10.06 10.74
N ASN A 152 -16.27 10.94 10.46
CA ASN A 152 -16.03 12.38 10.43
C ASN A 152 -15.44 12.87 11.75
N GLY A 153 -14.50 13.81 11.66
CA GLY A 153 -13.81 14.40 12.82
C GLY A 153 -12.50 13.69 13.21
N ARG A 154 -12.17 12.53 12.61
CA ARG A 154 -10.87 11.89 12.85
C ARG A 154 -9.77 12.51 11.98
N ASP A 155 -8.53 12.53 12.50
CA ASP A 155 -7.32 12.89 11.75
C ASP A 155 -6.81 11.70 10.97
N ILE A 156 -7.49 11.43 9.85
CA ILE A 156 -7.19 10.30 8.95
C ILE A 156 -7.04 10.86 7.53
N GLY A 157 -6.02 10.39 6.82
CA GLY A 157 -5.82 10.75 5.42
C GLY A 157 -6.82 10.05 4.49
N VAL A 158 -7.14 10.69 3.37
CA VAL A 158 -8.02 10.12 2.32
C VAL A 158 -7.45 8.81 1.76
N LEU A 159 -6.12 8.65 1.72
CA LEU A 159 -5.50 7.38 1.32
C LEU A 159 -5.96 6.20 2.20
N THR A 160 -6.08 6.43 3.50
CA THR A 160 -6.61 5.43 4.46
C THR A 160 -8.11 5.22 4.28
N ALA A 161 -8.86 6.28 3.99
CA ALA A 161 -10.28 6.16 3.70
C ALA A 161 -10.54 5.31 2.43
N TRP A 162 -9.73 5.49 1.39
CA TRP A 162 -9.81 4.65 0.19
C TRP A 162 -9.38 3.21 0.47
N ALA A 163 -8.35 3.00 1.31
CA ALA A 163 -7.95 1.66 1.76
C ALA A 163 -9.11 0.95 2.48
N TRP A 164 -9.84 1.65 3.35
CA TRP A 164 -11.06 1.14 3.96
C TRP A 164 -12.09 0.71 2.91
N GLY A 165 -12.25 1.47 1.81
CA GLY A 165 -13.12 1.09 0.69
C GLY A 165 -12.76 -0.27 0.09
N PHE A 166 -11.47 -0.55 -0.15
CA PHE A 166 -11.00 -1.87 -0.60
C PHE A 166 -11.41 -2.99 0.37
N HIS A 167 -11.25 -2.75 1.68
CA HIS A 167 -11.55 -3.76 2.70
C HIS A 167 -13.05 -4.04 2.78
N ARG A 168 -13.89 -3.00 2.67
CA ARG A 168 -15.37 -3.17 2.67
C ARG A 168 -15.86 -3.84 1.39
N VAL A 169 -15.20 -3.59 0.25
CA VAL A 169 -15.45 -4.37 -0.97
C VAL A 169 -15.12 -5.85 -0.71
N LEU A 170 -13.97 -6.16 -0.13
CA LEU A 170 -13.57 -7.54 0.16
C LEU A 170 -14.58 -8.26 1.07
N ASP A 171 -15.10 -7.58 2.10
CA ASP A 171 -16.16 -8.12 2.97
C ASP A 171 -17.45 -8.41 2.18
N ALA A 172 -17.86 -7.48 1.33
CA ALA A 172 -19.06 -7.63 0.51
C ALA A 172 -18.93 -8.76 -0.53
N LEU A 173 -17.72 -8.95 -1.09
CA LEU A 173 -17.42 -10.06 -2.00
C LEU A 173 -17.58 -11.41 -1.28
N ALA A 174 -17.03 -11.53 -0.07
CA ALA A 174 -17.17 -12.74 0.75
C ALA A 174 -18.64 -13.06 1.06
N LEU A 175 -19.49 -12.03 1.20
CA LEU A 175 -20.91 -12.20 1.50
C LEU A 175 -21.77 -12.55 0.28
N LYS A 176 -21.44 -12.06 -0.93
CA LYS A 176 -22.38 -12.03 -2.07
C LYS A 176 -21.81 -12.53 -3.39
N VAL A 177 -20.54 -12.90 -3.46
CA VAL A 177 -19.90 -13.33 -4.71
C VAL A 177 -19.15 -14.65 -4.51
N PRO A 178 -19.88 -15.78 -4.36
CA PRO A 178 -19.29 -17.10 -4.10
C PRO A 178 -18.40 -17.61 -5.25
N GLU A 179 -18.45 -16.98 -6.41
CA GLU A 179 -17.59 -17.28 -7.55
C GLU A 179 -16.12 -16.87 -7.32
N LEU A 180 -15.83 -16.08 -6.26
CA LEU A 180 -14.51 -15.56 -5.98
C LEU A 180 -13.81 -16.30 -4.83
N ASP A 181 -12.52 -16.51 -4.99
CA ASP A 181 -11.66 -17.01 -3.93
C ASP A 181 -11.13 -15.83 -3.09
N SER A 182 -11.72 -15.61 -1.94
CA SER A 182 -11.33 -14.57 -1.00
C SER A 182 -9.95 -14.75 -0.36
N THR A 183 -9.25 -15.85 -0.63
CA THR A 183 -7.87 -16.10 -0.18
C THR A 183 -6.83 -15.69 -1.23
N ARG A 184 -7.26 -15.38 -2.46
CA ARG A 184 -6.41 -14.99 -3.59
C ARG A 184 -6.81 -13.62 -4.11
N VAL A 185 -6.45 -12.58 -3.35
CA VAL A 185 -6.88 -11.20 -3.57
C VAL A 185 -5.71 -10.30 -3.91
N GLY A 186 -5.78 -9.62 -5.06
CA GLY A 186 -4.89 -8.53 -5.44
C GLY A 186 -5.58 -7.17 -5.31
N VAL A 187 -4.82 -6.13 -5.01
CA VAL A 187 -5.29 -4.73 -5.01
C VAL A 187 -4.38 -3.86 -5.87
N THR A 188 -4.98 -2.93 -6.61
CA THR A 188 -4.23 -2.03 -7.49
C THR A 188 -4.88 -0.66 -7.67
N GLY A 189 -4.09 0.26 -8.12
CA GLY A 189 -4.44 1.60 -8.56
C GLY A 189 -3.18 2.31 -9.03
N CYS A 190 -3.32 3.42 -9.74
CA CYS A 190 -2.19 4.19 -10.21
C CYS A 190 -2.08 5.54 -9.52
N SER A 191 -0.86 6.10 -9.42
CA SER A 191 -0.60 7.42 -8.82
C SER A 191 -1.11 7.47 -7.36
N ARG A 192 -1.87 8.48 -7.00
CA ARG A 192 -2.53 8.58 -5.69
C ARG A 192 -3.40 7.36 -5.36
N LEU A 193 -3.98 6.73 -6.36
CA LEU A 193 -4.76 5.51 -6.18
C LEU A 193 -3.86 4.29 -5.93
N GLY A 194 -2.63 4.30 -6.44
CA GLY A 194 -1.58 3.34 -6.08
C GLY A 194 -1.11 3.51 -4.62
N LYS A 195 -1.04 4.76 -4.12
CA LYS A 195 -0.79 5.03 -2.69
C LYS A 195 -1.89 4.40 -1.82
N ALA A 196 -3.15 4.49 -2.25
CA ALA A 196 -4.29 3.88 -1.55
C ALA A 196 -4.27 2.35 -1.60
N ALA A 197 -3.92 1.75 -2.75
CA ALA A 197 -3.76 0.31 -2.87
C ALA A 197 -2.62 -0.21 -1.96
N LEU A 198 -1.53 0.56 -1.83
CA LEU A 198 -0.45 0.25 -0.89
C LEU A 198 -0.94 0.27 0.56
N ALA A 199 -1.70 1.31 0.96
CA ALA A 199 -2.33 1.39 2.28
C ALA A 199 -3.33 0.25 2.52
N ALA A 200 -4.11 -0.15 1.50
CA ALA A 200 -5.02 -1.28 1.59
C ALA A 200 -4.25 -2.58 1.89
N GLY A 201 -3.18 -2.86 1.14
CA GLY A 201 -2.31 -4.00 1.42
C GLY A 201 -1.67 -3.97 2.82
N LEU A 202 -1.33 -2.77 3.32
CA LEU A 202 -0.72 -2.62 4.64
C LEU A 202 -1.69 -2.98 5.77
N PHE A 203 -2.96 -2.52 5.69
CA PHE A 203 -3.91 -2.60 6.80
C PHE A 203 -4.83 -3.83 6.78
N ASP A 204 -4.88 -4.60 5.68
CA ASP A 204 -5.67 -5.84 5.62
C ASP A 204 -4.82 -7.04 5.18
N THR A 205 -4.63 -7.99 6.10
CA THR A 205 -3.80 -9.18 5.85
C THR A 205 -4.43 -10.18 4.89
N ARG A 206 -5.71 -10.07 4.56
CA ARG A 206 -6.40 -10.89 3.55
C ARG A 206 -5.95 -10.57 2.12
N ILE A 207 -5.39 -9.38 1.91
CA ILE A 207 -4.83 -8.99 0.62
C ILE A 207 -3.50 -9.69 0.43
N THR A 208 -3.43 -10.61 -0.54
CA THR A 208 -2.27 -11.45 -0.81
C THR A 208 -1.29 -10.83 -1.78
N LEU A 209 -1.75 -9.91 -2.62
CA LEU A 209 -0.93 -9.20 -3.62
C LEU A 209 -1.25 -7.70 -3.65
N THR A 210 -0.23 -6.87 -3.48
CA THR A 210 -0.34 -5.40 -3.56
C THR A 210 0.43 -4.91 -4.79
N MET A 211 -0.24 -4.10 -5.64
CA MET A 211 0.27 -3.66 -6.94
C MET A 211 0.14 -2.13 -7.07
N PRO A 212 0.95 -1.32 -6.38
CA PRO A 212 0.93 0.12 -6.52
C PRO A 212 1.64 0.54 -7.81
N MET A 213 0.89 1.12 -8.77
CA MET A 213 1.42 1.57 -10.04
C MET A 213 1.83 3.02 -9.94
N SER A 214 3.06 3.38 -10.31
CA SER A 214 3.56 4.78 -10.34
C SER A 214 3.12 5.60 -9.11
N SER A 215 3.33 5.06 -7.90
CA SER A 215 2.64 5.60 -6.71
C SER A 215 3.28 6.85 -6.07
N GLY A 216 4.52 7.21 -6.41
CA GLY A 216 5.18 8.44 -5.93
C GLY A 216 5.33 8.56 -4.41
N VAL A 217 5.61 9.75 -3.92
CA VAL A 217 5.71 10.07 -2.49
C VAL A 217 4.38 9.79 -1.77
N GLN A 218 4.43 9.39 -0.51
CA GLN A 218 3.33 8.79 0.26
C GLN A 218 2.89 7.39 -0.24
N GLY A 219 3.50 6.91 -1.33
CA GLY A 219 3.47 5.54 -1.81
C GLY A 219 4.87 4.92 -1.72
N LEU A 220 5.43 4.53 -2.87
CA LEU A 220 6.77 3.94 -2.96
C LEU A 220 7.82 4.88 -3.57
N GLY A 221 7.51 6.15 -3.81
CA GLY A 221 8.49 7.19 -4.08
C GLY A 221 9.24 7.57 -2.80
N PRO A 222 10.59 7.67 -2.84
CA PRO A 222 11.39 7.99 -1.67
C PRO A 222 11.12 9.42 -1.18
N TYR A 223 11.13 9.62 0.12
CA TYR A 223 11.06 10.96 0.72
C TYR A 223 12.42 11.69 0.69
N ARG A 224 13.54 10.94 0.72
CA ARG A 224 14.87 11.51 0.82
C ARG A 224 15.56 11.76 -0.52
N TYR A 225 15.29 10.94 -1.50
CA TYR A 225 15.99 10.97 -2.80
C TYR A 225 15.10 11.51 -3.93
N HIS A 226 14.36 12.58 -3.66
CA HIS A 226 13.40 13.11 -4.61
C HIS A 226 14.04 13.86 -5.77
N ALA A 227 15.09 14.36 -5.88
CA ALA A 227 15.65 15.09 -7.03
C ALA A 227 16.33 14.20 -8.09
N LEU A 228 16.26 12.87 -7.97
CA LEU A 228 16.97 11.95 -8.89
C LEU A 228 16.41 11.93 -10.31
N SER A 229 15.17 12.35 -10.50
CA SER A 229 14.48 12.39 -11.81
C SER A 229 14.21 13.81 -12.31
N GLY A 230 14.43 14.82 -11.47
CA GLY A 230 14.34 16.24 -11.84
C GLY A 230 12.97 16.90 -11.67
N GLN A 231 11.85 16.19 -11.80
CA GLN A 231 10.49 16.75 -11.68
C GLN A 231 9.56 15.89 -10.83
N ASP A 232 10.10 15.15 -9.94
CA ASP A 232 9.36 14.23 -9.11
C ASP A 232 8.56 14.91 -7.99
N GLU A 233 7.51 14.23 -7.57
CA GLU A 233 6.72 14.60 -6.41
C GLU A 233 7.58 14.59 -5.15
N THR A 234 7.53 15.65 -4.35
CA THR A 234 8.19 15.77 -3.05
C THR A 234 7.15 15.80 -1.92
N LEU A 235 7.60 15.64 -0.66
CA LEU A 235 6.71 15.79 0.49
C LEU A 235 6.07 17.19 0.51
N GLU A 236 6.87 18.21 0.20
CA GLU A 236 6.47 19.62 0.20
C GLU A 236 5.36 19.88 -0.82
N ASN A 237 5.57 19.50 -2.08
CA ASN A 237 4.58 19.75 -3.13
C ASN A 237 3.35 18.82 -2.97
N SER A 238 3.51 17.62 -2.49
CA SER A 238 2.42 16.71 -2.18
C SER A 238 1.53 17.24 -1.05
N LYS A 239 2.11 17.76 0.03
CA LYS A 239 1.35 18.38 1.14
C LYS A 239 0.76 19.73 0.76
N SER A 240 1.38 20.48 -0.13
CA SER A 240 0.83 21.73 -0.66
C SER A 240 -0.35 21.48 -1.60
N GLY A 241 -0.22 20.51 -2.51
CA GLY A 241 -1.24 20.22 -3.53
C GLY A 241 -2.42 19.38 -3.02
N ALA A 242 -2.17 18.45 -2.11
CA ALA A 242 -3.17 17.52 -1.59
C ALA A 242 -2.96 17.22 -0.09
N PRO A 243 -3.13 18.23 0.78
CA PRO A 243 -2.92 18.06 2.23
C PRO A 243 -3.82 16.99 2.86
N TRP A 244 -4.93 16.67 2.23
CA TRP A 244 -5.92 15.67 2.68
C TRP A 244 -5.53 14.22 2.44
N TRP A 245 -4.51 13.93 1.61
CA TRP A 245 -4.12 12.54 1.36
C TRP A 245 -3.59 11.83 2.59
N SER A 246 -2.90 12.54 3.45
CA SER A 246 -2.35 12.03 4.73
C SER A 246 -2.93 12.77 5.92
N ASN A 247 -2.70 12.24 7.11
CA ASN A 247 -3.04 12.92 8.36
C ASN A 247 -2.17 14.17 8.61
N THR A 248 -2.44 14.89 9.68
CA THR A 248 -1.67 16.10 10.06
C THR A 248 -0.23 15.75 10.48
N GLY A 249 0.00 14.54 10.99
CA GLY A 249 1.31 14.06 11.43
C GLY A 249 2.39 14.16 10.34
N LEU A 250 2.07 13.78 9.09
CA LEU A 250 3.03 13.88 7.99
C LEU A 250 3.40 15.34 7.69
N GLY A 251 2.48 16.28 7.85
CA GLY A 251 2.72 17.70 7.64
C GLY A 251 3.80 18.28 8.54
N THR A 252 4.04 17.68 9.71
CA THR A 252 5.09 18.14 10.64
C THR A 252 6.51 17.88 10.13
N PHE A 253 6.66 17.06 9.08
CA PHE A 253 7.94 16.73 8.43
C PHE A 253 8.20 17.52 7.14
N VAL A 254 7.31 18.41 6.73
CA VAL A 254 7.56 19.31 5.58
C VAL A 254 8.82 20.13 5.85
N GLY A 255 9.77 20.13 4.90
CA GLY A 255 11.11 20.70 5.05
C GLY A 255 12.05 19.91 5.99
N LYS A 256 11.64 18.70 6.40
CA LYS A 256 12.36 17.86 7.37
C LYS A 256 12.33 16.38 6.99
N SER A 257 12.33 16.06 5.71
CA SER A 257 12.26 14.67 5.22
C SER A 257 13.36 13.77 5.84
N GLU A 258 14.54 14.33 6.14
CA GLU A 258 15.62 13.61 6.82
C GLU A 258 15.31 13.21 8.26
N GLN A 259 14.29 13.82 8.89
CA GLN A 259 13.83 13.46 10.24
C GLN A 259 12.69 12.44 10.26
N LEU A 260 12.13 12.05 9.09
CA LEU A 260 11.15 10.97 9.05
C LEU A 260 11.77 9.68 9.60
N PRO A 261 11.10 8.99 10.56
CA PRO A 261 11.62 7.73 11.11
C PRO A 261 11.45 6.54 10.15
N PHE A 262 10.96 6.80 8.94
CA PHE A 262 10.76 5.83 7.86
C PHE A 262 11.04 6.48 6.50
N ASP A 263 11.06 5.65 5.48
CA ASP A 263 10.98 6.03 4.07
C ASP A 263 10.17 4.96 3.33
N ALA A 264 9.94 5.11 2.05
CA ALA A 264 9.08 4.24 1.24
C ALA A 264 9.47 2.75 1.32
N HIS A 265 10.77 2.42 1.45
CA HIS A 265 11.24 1.04 1.64
C HIS A 265 10.73 0.40 2.94
N THR A 266 10.51 1.20 3.99
CA THR A 266 9.94 0.72 5.27
C THR A 266 8.47 0.33 5.08
N ILE A 267 7.72 1.11 4.29
CA ILE A 267 6.32 0.79 3.94
C ILE A 267 6.28 -0.52 3.14
N ALA A 268 7.15 -0.65 2.14
CA ALA A 268 7.26 -1.87 1.33
C ALA A 268 7.61 -3.10 2.20
N ALA A 269 8.60 -2.96 3.11
CA ALA A 269 9.02 -4.02 4.02
C ALA A 269 7.91 -4.47 4.98
N ALA A 270 7.04 -3.56 5.41
CA ALA A 270 5.91 -3.88 6.29
C ALA A 270 4.84 -4.75 5.62
N LEU A 271 4.81 -4.86 4.30
CA LEU A 271 3.92 -5.78 3.59
C LEU A 271 4.38 -7.25 3.69
N ALA A 272 5.69 -7.50 3.85
CA ALA A 272 6.22 -8.86 3.97
C ALA A 272 5.48 -9.67 5.06
N PRO A 273 5.20 -10.97 4.83
CA PRO A 273 5.67 -11.84 3.75
C PRO A 273 4.79 -11.83 2.50
N ARG A 274 3.73 -10.99 2.45
CA ARG A 274 2.77 -10.95 1.34
C ARG A 274 3.39 -10.31 0.10
N ALA A 275 2.83 -10.65 -1.07
CA ALA A 275 3.41 -10.24 -2.33
C ALA A 275 3.23 -8.74 -2.61
N LEU A 276 4.30 -8.13 -3.14
CA LEU A 276 4.34 -6.75 -3.60
C LEU A 276 5.00 -6.71 -4.99
N ILE A 277 4.33 -6.18 -5.99
CA ILE A 277 4.93 -5.85 -7.28
C ILE A 277 4.85 -4.35 -7.54
N ILE A 278 5.98 -3.73 -7.77
CA ILE A 278 6.12 -2.29 -7.99
C ILE A 278 6.26 -2.06 -9.50
N ASP A 279 5.40 -1.24 -10.09
CA ASP A 279 5.54 -0.81 -11.49
C ASP A 279 5.96 0.66 -11.56
N GLN A 280 6.94 0.95 -12.42
CA GLN A 280 7.43 2.31 -12.66
C GLN A 280 7.72 2.53 -14.14
N GLY A 281 7.26 3.68 -14.65
CA GLY A 281 7.59 4.14 -16.00
C GLY A 281 8.88 4.95 -16.01
N GLN A 282 9.80 4.65 -16.94
CA GLN A 282 11.03 5.44 -17.10
C GLN A 282 10.76 6.90 -17.51
N GLY A 283 9.70 7.10 -18.29
CA GLY A 283 9.25 8.40 -18.76
C GLY A 283 8.20 9.08 -17.88
N ASP A 284 8.03 8.63 -16.63
CA ASP A 284 7.05 9.21 -15.70
C ASP A 284 7.51 10.62 -15.27
N PRO A 285 6.76 11.69 -15.61
CA PRO A 285 7.15 13.05 -15.27
C PRO A 285 6.70 13.49 -13.85
N TYR A 286 5.93 12.65 -13.14
CA TYR A 286 5.30 13.02 -11.88
C TYR A 286 5.88 12.28 -10.67
N THR A 287 6.43 11.09 -10.88
CA THR A 287 6.94 10.27 -9.79
C THR A 287 8.43 9.96 -9.96
N ASN A 288 9.14 9.84 -8.85
CA ASN A 288 10.55 9.48 -8.86
C ASN A 288 10.75 7.98 -9.14
N SER A 289 10.56 7.58 -10.40
CA SER A 289 10.72 6.20 -10.83
C SER A 289 12.13 5.67 -10.59
N LYS A 290 13.15 6.48 -10.88
CA LYS A 290 14.55 6.13 -10.64
C LYS A 290 14.82 5.92 -9.15
N GLY A 291 14.43 6.87 -8.28
CA GLY A 291 14.64 6.74 -6.84
C GLY A 291 13.93 5.52 -6.25
N THR A 292 12.71 5.22 -6.71
CA THR A 292 11.99 3.99 -6.34
C THR A 292 12.77 2.74 -6.73
N ALA A 293 13.31 2.70 -7.96
CA ALA A 293 14.02 1.54 -8.48
C ALA A 293 15.39 1.34 -7.83
N VAL A 294 16.18 2.41 -7.64
CA VAL A 294 17.58 2.28 -7.21
C VAL A 294 17.79 2.32 -5.70
N ALA A 295 16.87 2.92 -4.95
CA ALA A 295 16.99 3.06 -3.50
C ALA A 295 15.91 2.26 -2.75
N VAL A 296 14.62 2.50 -3.05
CA VAL A 296 13.51 1.94 -2.29
C VAL A 296 13.38 0.43 -2.48
N PHE A 297 13.31 -0.03 -3.72
CA PHE A 297 13.11 -1.46 -4.01
C PHE A 297 14.27 -2.32 -3.48
N PRO A 298 15.57 -2.02 -3.76
CA PRO A 298 16.65 -2.86 -3.25
C PRO A 298 16.71 -2.90 -1.73
N ALA A 299 16.45 -1.78 -1.05
CA ALA A 299 16.39 -1.72 0.40
C ALA A 299 15.25 -2.58 0.98
N ALA A 300 14.05 -2.51 0.39
CA ALA A 300 12.93 -3.37 0.80
C ALA A 300 13.20 -4.86 0.49
N GLN A 301 13.81 -5.16 -0.66
CA GLN A 301 14.15 -6.53 -1.07
C GLN A 301 15.08 -7.21 -0.06
N LEU A 302 16.01 -6.47 0.55
CA LEU A 302 16.89 -7.01 1.60
C LEU A 302 16.10 -7.52 2.81
N VAL A 303 15.01 -6.84 3.19
CA VAL A 303 14.14 -7.32 4.28
C VAL A 303 13.38 -8.58 3.86
N TYR A 304 12.81 -8.61 2.64
CA TYR A 304 12.15 -9.81 2.11
C TYR A 304 13.10 -11.01 2.02
N LYS A 305 14.35 -10.76 1.58
CA LYS A 305 15.40 -11.78 1.51
C LYS A 305 15.76 -12.31 2.89
N TRP A 306 15.98 -11.41 3.86
CA TRP A 306 16.26 -11.80 5.24
C TRP A 306 15.13 -12.63 5.85
N LEU A 307 13.87 -12.30 5.53
CA LEU A 307 12.70 -13.08 5.95
C LEU A 307 12.57 -14.44 5.23
N GLY A 308 13.34 -14.67 4.16
CA GLY A 308 13.27 -15.89 3.35
C GLY A 308 12.13 -15.92 2.33
N VAL A 309 11.62 -14.75 1.97
CA VAL A 309 10.48 -14.57 1.05
C VAL A 309 10.82 -13.61 -0.10
N GLU A 310 12.06 -13.58 -0.55
CA GLU A 310 12.57 -12.66 -1.58
C GLU A 310 11.75 -12.68 -2.86
N SER A 311 11.24 -13.84 -3.26
CA SER A 311 10.40 -13.97 -4.46
C SER A 311 9.04 -13.25 -4.34
N GLN A 312 8.63 -12.82 -3.15
CA GLN A 312 7.37 -12.14 -2.92
C GLN A 312 7.46 -10.62 -3.17
N ILE A 313 8.63 -10.07 -3.45
CA ILE A 313 8.74 -8.68 -3.90
C ILE A 313 9.31 -8.62 -5.30
N GLY A 314 8.80 -7.71 -6.13
CA GLY A 314 9.28 -7.48 -7.48
C GLY A 314 9.24 -6.03 -7.90
N MET A 315 10.09 -5.68 -8.87
CA MET A 315 10.16 -4.39 -9.54
C MET A 315 9.98 -4.60 -11.04
N ALA A 316 9.06 -3.86 -11.64
CA ALA A 316 8.81 -3.84 -13.06
C ALA A 316 9.05 -2.43 -13.61
N ILE A 317 10.06 -2.30 -14.44
CA ILE A 317 10.40 -1.04 -15.11
C ILE A 317 9.92 -1.13 -16.57
N ARG A 318 9.27 -0.09 -17.06
CA ARG A 318 8.80 0.04 -18.44
C ARG A 318 9.21 1.37 -19.05
N THR A 319 9.23 1.45 -20.36
CA THR A 319 9.56 2.69 -21.10
C THR A 319 8.45 3.74 -21.06
N GLY A 320 7.21 3.37 -20.77
CA GLY A 320 6.03 4.25 -20.75
C GLY A 320 6.06 5.34 -19.68
N GLY A 321 5.09 6.23 -19.77
CA GLY A 321 4.90 7.36 -18.84
C GLY A 321 4.07 7.02 -17.62
N HIS A 322 3.48 8.05 -17.02
CA HIS A 322 2.65 7.94 -15.82
C HIS A 322 1.34 7.18 -16.11
N CYS A 323 1.00 6.21 -15.28
CA CYS A 323 -0.26 5.46 -15.37
C CYS A 323 -0.53 4.80 -16.74
N ASP A 324 0.50 4.47 -17.49
CA ASP A 324 0.36 3.77 -18.75
C ASP A 324 -0.16 2.34 -18.51
N ASN A 325 -1.25 1.95 -19.19
CA ASN A 325 -1.89 0.64 -19.05
C ASN A 325 -0.96 -0.53 -19.40
N SER A 326 0.12 -0.31 -20.16
CA SER A 326 1.14 -1.33 -20.41
C SER A 326 1.78 -1.86 -19.12
N GLY A 327 1.74 -1.10 -18.03
CA GLY A 327 2.18 -1.54 -16.71
C GLY A 327 1.46 -2.80 -16.23
N TYR A 328 0.15 -2.88 -16.40
CA TYR A 328 -0.63 -4.05 -15.99
C TYR A 328 -0.25 -5.31 -16.76
N THR A 329 0.04 -5.19 -18.06
CA THR A 329 0.57 -6.30 -18.88
C THR A 329 1.99 -6.66 -18.46
N ASN A 330 2.82 -5.65 -18.14
CA ASN A 330 4.20 -5.83 -17.74
C ASN A 330 4.35 -6.64 -16.44
N ILE A 331 3.45 -6.47 -15.48
CA ILE A 331 3.45 -7.22 -14.20
C ILE A 331 2.67 -8.53 -14.26
N LEU A 332 1.94 -8.81 -15.33
CA LEU A 332 1.01 -9.94 -15.41
C LEU A 332 1.64 -11.30 -15.06
N PRO A 333 2.86 -11.67 -15.52
CA PRO A 333 3.48 -12.94 -15.12
C PRO A 333 3.70 -13.07 -13.61
N PHE A 334 4.02 -11.96 -12.92
CA PHE A 334 4.12 -11.95 -11.45
C PHE A 334 2.76 -12.16 -10.79
N VAL A 335 1.72 -11.50 -11.29
CA VAL A 335 0.34 -11.64 -10.82
C VAL A 335 -0.13 -13.09 -10.96
N LEU A 336 0.10 -13.70 -12.12
CA LEU A 336 -0.28 -15.10 -12.38
C LEU A 336 0.47 -16.07 -11.46
N ARG A 337 1.74 -15.81 -11.19
CA ARG A 337 2.52 -16.60 -10.24
C ARG A 337 1.92 -16.54 -8.84
N VAL A 338 1.58 -15.34 -8.36
CA VAL A 338 1.08 -15.16 -6.99
C VAL A 338 -0.36 -15.66 -6.84
N LEU A 339 -1.25 -15.30 -7.76
CA LEU A 339 -2.68 -15.57 -7.61
C LEU A 339 -3.12 -16.92 -8.20
N LYS A 340 -2.35 -17.49 -9.13
CA LYS A 340 -2.70 -18.75 -9.82
C LYS A 340 -1.65 -19.85 -9.69
N GLY A 341 -0.48 -19.57 -9.12
CA GLY A 341 0.62 -20.52 -9.06
C GLY A 341 1.29 -20.80 -10.41
N THR A 342 1.03 -20.00 -11.44
CA THR A 342 1.62 -20.16 -12.76
C THR A 342 3.10 -19.78 -12.72
N PRO A 343 4.04 -20.67 -13.04
CA PRO A 343 5.46 -20.35 -12.99
C PRO A 343 5.83 -19.20 -13.94
N THR A 344 6.80 -18.40 -13.55
CA THR A 344 7.43 -17.41 -14.43
C THR A 344 8.94 -17.48 -14.30
N THR A 345 9.62 -17.36 -15.43
CA THR A 345 11.09 -17.26 -15.50
C THR A 345 11.58 -15.82 -15.47
N ARG A 346 10.66 -14.84 -15.55
CA ARG A 346 11.02 -13.42 -15.54
C ARG A 346 11.50 -13.02 -14.15
N PRO A 347 12.75 -12.55 -13.99
CA PRO A 347 13.23 -12.01 -12.75
C PRO A 347 12.69 -10.56 -12.60
N TYR A 348 11.89 -10.30 -11.59
CA TYR A 348 11.42 -8.96 -11.25
C TYR A 348 12.41 -8.25 -10.31
N THR A 349 13.70 -8.38 -10.60
CA THR A 349 14.82 -7.79 -9.86
C THR A 349 15.75 -7.00 -10.77
N ASP A 350 15.47 -6.96 -12.07
CA ASP A 350 16.22 -6.17 -13.05
C ASP A 350 15.84 -4.70 -12.91
N LEU A 351 16.85 -3.85 -12.70
CA LEU A 351 16.71 -2.41 -12.53
C LEU A 351 17.09 -1.61 -13.79
N ALA A 352 17.47 -2.30 -14.87
CA ALA A 352 17.88 -1.60 -16.10
C ALA A 352 16.81 -0.58 -16.56
N PRO A 353 17.23 0.63 -17.00
CA PRO A 353 18.60 1.05 -17.29
C PRO A 353 19.40 1.60 -16.10
N TRP A 354 18.89 1.46 -14.90
CA TRP A 354 19.50 1.99 -13.67
C TRP A 354 20.25 0.92 -12.88
N THR A 355 21.02 1.36 -11.87
CA THR A 355 21.77 0.48 -10.97
C THR A 355 21.43 0.83 -9.53
N ALA A 356 21.40 -0.17 -8.64
CA ALA A 356 21.12 0.03 -7.22
C ALA A 356 22.09 1.04 -6.56
N MET A 357 21.54 1.98 -5.81
CA MET A 357 22.27 3.01 -5.06
C MET A 357 22.56 2.48 -3.65
N LYS A 358 23.61 1.67 -3.51
CA LYS A 358 23.96 1.01 -2.23
C LYS A 358 24.26 1.98 -1.09
N GLU A 359 24.76 3.17 -1.42
CA GLU A 359 25.02 4.26 -0.47
C GLU A 359 23.73 4.82 0.16
N ALA A 360 22.58 4.57 -0.42
CA ALA A 360 21.29 5.00 0.13
C ALA A 360 20.88 4.17 1.37
N TYR A 361 21.38 2.96 1.53
CA TYR A 361 21.03 2.04 2.62
C TYR A 361 22.27 1.34 3.22
N PRO A 362 23.17 2.11 3.88
CA PRO A 362 24.44 1.61 4.41
C PRO A 362 24.25 0.54 5.49
N TRP A 363 23.09 0.48 6.14
CA TRP A 363 22.71 -0.54 7.11
C TRP A 363 22.65 -1.97 6.52
N ALA A 364 22.68 -2.09 5.19
CA ALA A 364 22.74 -3.39 4.51
C ALA A 364 23.95 -4.24 4.91
N SER A 365 25.03 -3.61 5.38
CA SER A 365 26.22 -4.30 5.89
C SER A 365 26.03 -4.93 7.29
N SER A 366 24.92 -4.62 7.97
CA SER A 366 24.64 -5.03 9.36
C SER A 366 23.25 -5.64 9.54
N ILE A 367 22.73 -6.31 8.51
CA ILE A 367 21.46 -7.06 8.59
C ILE A 367 21.58 -8.14 9.68
N PRO A 368 20.54 -8.37 10.53
CA PRO A 368 20.59 -9.42 11.54
C PRO A 368 20.89 -10.80 10.94
N LEU A 369 21.59 -11.66 11.69
CA LEU A 369 21.96 -13.02 11.25
C LEU A 369 20.77 -13.97 11.26
#